data_4e0cd4fe38e4f97b266554ecf2b4cb0e
#
_entry.id   4e0cd4fe38e4f97b266554ecf2b4cb0e
#
_cell.length_a   1.000
_cell.length_b   1.000
_cell.length_c   1.000
_cell.angle_alpha   90.00
_cell.angle_beta   90.00
_cell.angle_gamma   90.00
#
_symmetry.space_group_name_H-M   'P 1'
#
loop_
_entity.id
_entity.type
_entity.pdbx_description
1 polymer ?
#
loop_
_entity_poly.entity_id
_entity_poly.type
_entity_poly.pdbx_seq_one_letter_code
_entity_poly.pdbx_strand_id
1 'polypeptide(L)'
;ATMRAWIDDLLTVFGWDVRNTNQVLTEHSLSKEEKNKLKEIGSNNTRPDYTLVNGNIMLAFVDAKGLKVNIENNKEVAFQIRSYGWSIGAPFSIVTNFKELAIYDCSPSPDVNVSAHHAIIRYLTYNQFVDNFDFLDSVLYRANVISNNIKFVAPKGNTLDERFAKMLGEVRKNLAKSIY
;
A
#
# COMPACT_ATOMS: atom_id res chain seq x y z
N ALA A 1 9.66 -15.95 -16.55
CA ALA A 1 9.85 -14.76 -15.71
C ALA A 1 9.06 -14.96 -14.41
N THR A 2 9.71 -14.79 -13.29
CA THR A 2 9.05 -14.89 -11.99
C THR A 2 8.30 -13.58 -11.72
N MET A 3 7.23 -13.62 -10.93
CA MET A 3 6.50 -12.44 -10.45
C MET A 3 7.47 -11.37 -9.89
N ARG A 4 8.53 -11.81 -9.23
CA ARG A 4 9.56 -10.95 -8.66
C ARG A 4 10.24 -10.06 -9.72
N ALA A 5 10.59 -10.60 -10.88
CA ALA A 5 11.25 -9.82 -11.94
C ALA A 5 10.37 -8.63 -12.41
N TRP A 6 9.06 -8.81 -12.49
CA TRP A 6 8.14 -7.73 -12.87
C TRP A 6 8.00 -6.65 -11.80
N ILE A 7 8.06 -7.03 -10.52
CA ILE A 7 8.03 -6.06 -9.43
C ILE A 7 9.36 -5.29 -9.36
N ASP A 8 10.48 -5.97 -9.61
CA ASP A 8 11.79 -5.33 -9.72
C ASP A 8 11.79 -4.28 -10.85
N ASP A 9 11.23 -4.62 -12.02
CA ASP A 9 11.09 -3.70 -13.15
C ASP A 9 10.15 -2.52 -12.79
N LEU A 10 9.02 -2.79 -12.14
CA LEU A 10 8.08 -1.76 -11.68
C LEU A 10 8.78 -0.78 -10.72
N LEU A 11 9.49 -1.27 -9.72
CA LEU A 11 10.24 -0.43 -8.78
C LEU A 11 11.32 0.39 -9.49
N THR A 12 11.99 -0.21 -10.48
CA THR A 12 13.02 0.48 -11.28
C THR A 12 12.43 1.65 -12.08
N VAL A 13 11.24 1.50 -12.66
CA VAL A 13 10.53 2.59 -13.36
C VAL A 13 10.31 3.79 -12.44
N PHE A 14 10.05 3.56 -11.15
CA PHE A 14 9.88 4.61 -10.16
C PHE A 14 11.18 5.01 -9.43
N GLY A 15 12.33 4.71 -10.02
CA GLY A 15 13.64 5.21 -9.58
C GLY A 15 14.26 4.46 -8.39
N TRP A 16 13.75 3.25 -8.07
CA TRP A 16 14.34 2.40 -7.04
C TRP A 16 15.36 1.43 -7.66
N ASP A 17 16.56 1.39 -7.09
CA ASP A 17 17.56 0.38 -7.45
C ASP A 17 17.40 -0.84 -6.53
N VAL A 18 16.75 -1.88 -7.03
CA VAL A 18 16.47 -3.12 -6.29
C VAL A 18 17.71 -3.92 -5.91
N ARG A 19 18.87 -3.58 -6.50
CA ARG A 19 20.17 -4.20 -6.16
C ARG A 19 20.91 -3.42 -5.07
N ASN A 20 20.47 -2.21 -4.79
CA ASN A 20 21.09 -1.35 -3.77
C ASN A 20 20.34 -1.51 -2.44
N THR A 21 20.99 -2.18 -1.48
CA THR A 21 20.40 -2.43 -0.15
C THR A 21 20.18 -1.16 0.68
N ASN A 22 20.71 0.00 0.27
CA ASN A 22 20.37 1.29 0.86
C ASN A 22 19.07 1.90 0.28
N GLN A 23 18.46 1.23 -0.69
CA GLN A 23 17.20 1.65 -1.32
C GLN A 23 16.10 0.60 -1.19
N VAL A 24 16.44 -0.67 -1.38
CA VAL A 24 15.48 -1.77 -1.35
C VAL A 24 16.07 -2.96 -0.61
N LEU A 25 15.37 -3.43 0.42
CA LEU A 25 15.67 -4.69 1.10
C LEU A 25 14.64 -5.73 0.64
N THR A 26 15.11 -6.92 0.27
CA THR A 26 14.25 -8.03 -0.14
C THR A 26 14.16 -9.06 0.96
N GLU A 27 12.93 -9.55 1.24
CA GLU A 27 12.68 -10.56 2.28
C GLU A 27 13.34 -10.23 3.63
N HIS A 28 13.42 -8.94 3.96
CA HIS A 28 14.05 -8.46 5.19
C HIS A 28 13.20 -8.82 6.41
N SER A 29 13.81 -9.44 7.41
CA SER A 29 13.12 -9.76 8.66
C SER A 29 13.01 -8.52 9.53
N LEU A 30 11.79 -8.19 9.93
CA LEU A 30 11.52 -7.09 10.86
C LEU A 30 12.25 -7.26 12.19
N SER A 31 12.54 -6.16 12.87
CA SER A 31 13.15 -6.13 14.20
C SER A 31 12.27 -6.80 15.26
N LYS A 32 12.83 -7.05 16.43
CA LYS A 32 12.07 -7.61 17.55
C LYS A 32 10.94 -6.69 18.02
N GLU A 33 11.18 -5.37 18.00
CA GLU A 33 10.18 -4.37 18.39
C GLU A 33 8.99 -4.36 17.42
N GLU A 34 9.25 -4.32 16.12
CA GLU A 34 8.22 -4.37 15.08
C GLU A 34 7.43 -5.67 15.13
N LYS A 35 8.11 -6.80 15.34
CA LYS A 35 7.44 -8.10 15.52
C LYS A 35 6.52 -8.13 16.75
N ASN A 36 6.90 -7.47 17.83
CA ASN A 36 6.04 -7.37 19.02
C ASN A 36 4.79 -6.53 18.70
N LYS A 37 4.92 -5.38 18.05
CA LYS A 37 3.76 -4.58 17.60
C LYS A 37 2.82 -5.39 16.70
N LEU A 38 3.37 -6.18 15.78
CA LEU A 38 2.57 -7.06 14.92
C LEU A 38 1.78 -8.11 15.73
N LYS A 39 2.39 -8.69 16.74
CA LYS A 39 1.71 -9.67 17.63
C LYS A 39 0.55 -9.04 18.40
N GLU A 40 0.68 -7.79 18.84
CA GLU A 40 -0.37 -7.05 19.57
C GLU A 40 -1.67 -6.93 18.76
N ILE A 41 -1.56 -6.83 17.43
CA ILE A 41 -2.69 -6.78 16.50
C ILE A 41 -3.06 -8.15 15.89
N GLY A 42 -2.45 -9.24 16.37
CA GLY A 42 -2.71 -10.59 15.88
C GLY A 42 -2.05 -10.93 14.53
N SER A 43 -1.07 -10.15 14.07
CA SER A 43 -0.33 -10.45 12.86
C SER A 43 0.90 -11.31 13.16
N ASN A 44 1.03 -12.42 12.43
CA ASN A 44 2.18 -13.33 12.51
C ASN A 44 3.17 -13.17 11.34
N ASN A 45 2.83 -12.34 10.36
CA ASN A 45 3.69 -12.09 9.21
C ASN A 45 4.81 -11.12 9.61
N THR A 46 6.07 -11.53 9.43
CA THR A 46 7.22 -10.75 9.92
C THR A 46 8.28 -10.51 8.86
N ARG A 47 7.98 -10.86 7.59
CA ARG A 47 8.94 -10.80 6.52
C ARG A 47 8.27 -10.32 5.23
N PRO A 48 8.23 -9.01 4.98
CA PRO A 48 7.73 -8.44 3.74
C PRO A 48 8.64 -8.81 2.56
N ASP A 49 8.10 -8.89 1.35
CA ASP A 49 8.86 -9.21 0.15
C ASP A 49 9.87 -8.11 -0.18
N TYR A 50 9.44 -6.84 -0.11
CA TYR A 50 10.28 -5.67 -0.33
C TYR A 50 10.06 -4.63 0.76
N THR A 51 11.15 -4.05 1.24
CA THR A 51 11.15 -2.87 2.10
C THR A 51 11.84 -1.73 1.37
N LEU A 52 11.15 -0.65 1.12
CA LEU A 52 11.71 0.57 0.54
C LEU A 52 12.38 1.36 1.65
N VAL A 53 13.65 1.69 1.47
CA VAL A 53 14.46 2.34 2.50
C VAL A 53 15.20 3.57 1.96
N ASN A 54 15.59 4.45 2.87
CA ASN A 54 16.60 5.47 2.63
C ASN A 54 17.73 5.28 3.66
N GLY A 55 18.77 4.57 3.26
CA GLY A 55 19.78 4.09 4.20
C GLY A 55 19.15 3.16 5.26
N ASN A 56 19.20 3.56 6.51
CA ASN A 56 18.66 2.78 7.64
C ASN A 56 17.19 3.07 7.96
N ILE A 57 16.54 3.99 7.23
CA ILE A 57 15.16 4.40 7.49
C ILE A 57 14.24 3.61 6.57
N MET A 58 13.33 2.82 7.15
CA MET A 58 12.26 2.14 6.41
C MET A 58 11.15 3.15 6.07
N LEU A 59 10.72 3.17 4.82
CA LEU A 59 9.77 4.15 4.28
C LEU A 59 8.41 3.54 3.96
N ALA A 60 8.40 2.38 3.34
CA ALA A 60 7.19 1.66 2.95
C ALA A 60 7.50 0.18 2.65
N PHE A 61 6.46 -0.62 2.53
CA PHE A 61 6.56 -2.01 2.12
C PHE A 61 5.84 -2.28 0.81
N VAL A 62 6.38 -3.21 0.04
CA VAL A 62 5.72 -3.78 -1.14
C VAL A 62 5.64 -5.29 -0.96
N ASP A 63 4.45 -5.84 -1.08
CA ASP A 63 4.20 -7.26 -0.94
C ASP A 63 3.68 -7.85 -2.26
N ALA A 64 4.28 -8.94 -2.68
CA ALA A 64 3.99 -9.60 -3.95
C ALA A 64 3.02 -10.77 -3.74
N LYS A 65 1.93 -10.79 -4.45
CA LYS A 65 0.97 -11.90 -4.40
C LYS A 65 0.96 -12.68 -5.71
N GLY A 66 0.64 -13.95 -5.63
CA GLY A 66 0.46 -14.78 -6.83
C GLY A 66 -0.69 -14.26 -7.71
N LEU A 67 -0.58 -14.44 -9.03
CA LEU A 67 -1.55 -13.96 -10.04
C LEU A 67 -3.00 -14.39 -9.80
N LYS A 68 -3.22 -15.45 -9.04
CA LYS A 68 -4.56 -15.97 -8.72
C LYS A 68 -5.19 -15.33 -7.48
N VAL A 69 -4.41 -14.56 -6.71
CA VAL A 69 -4.89 -13.88 -5.53
C VAL A 69 -5.70 -12.67 -5.97
N ASN A 70 -6.95 -12.58 -5.55
CA ASN A 70 -7.78 -11.39 -5.71
C ASN A 70 -7.35 -10.38 -4.64
N ILE A 71 -6.69 -9.29 -5.05
CA ILE A 71 -6.22 -8.26 -4.11
C ILE A 71 -7.37 -7.38 -3.65
N GLU A 72 -8.31 -7.05 -4.55
CA GLU A 72 -9.39 -6.11 -4.30
C GLU A 72 -10.25 -6.49 -3.08
N ASN A 73 -10.57 -7.77 -2.96
CA ASN A 73 -11.55 -8.26 -1.97
C ASN A 73 -10.94 -9.15 -0.88
N ASN A 74 -9.60 -9.25 -0.81
CA ASN A 74 -8.93 -10.12 0.15
C ASN A 74 -8.52 -9.36 1.41
N LYS A 75 -9.34 -9.52 2.46
CA LYS A 75 -9.12 -8.82 3.75
C LYS A 75 -7.85 -9.27 4.47
N GLU A 76 -7.40 -10.52 4.30
CA GLU A 76 -6.17 -11.02 4.90
C GLU A 76 -4.94 -10.35 4.25
N VAL A 77 -4.97 -10.18 2.93
CA VAL A 77 -3.93 -9.45 2.18
C VAL A 77 -3.89 -7.98 2.62
N ALA A 78 -5.05 -7.32 2.70
CA ALA A 78 -5.16 -5.94 3.14
C ALA A 78 -4.66 -5.77 4.59
N PHE A 79 -5.04 -6.67 5.49
CA PHE A 79 -4.57 -6.68 6.87
C PHE A 79 -3.06 -6.87 6.95
N GLN A 80 -2.50 -7.83 6.22
CA GLN A 80 -1.07 -8.11 6.20
C GLN A 80 -0.26 -6.90 5.79
N ILE A 81 -0.56 -6.29 4.64
CA ILE A 81 0.23 -5.17 4.11
C ILE A 81 0.12 -3.91 4.97
N ARG A 82 -1.07 -3.64 5.51
CA ARG A 82 -1.29 -2.53 6.44
C ARG A 82 -0.54 -2.74 7.74
N SER A 83 -0.51 -3.98 8.25
CA SER A 83 0.21 -4.32 9.48
C SER A 83 1.70 -4.02 9.37
N TYR A 84 2.33 -4.35 8.26
CA TYR A 84 3.73 -4.01 8.02
C TYR A 84 3.96 -2.50 8.10
N GLY A 85 3.22 -1.71 7.32
CA GLY A 85 3.39 -0.26 7.32
C GLY A 85 3.14 0.36 8.69
N TRP A 86 2.07 -0.06 9.37
CA TRP A 86 1.73 0.42 10.70
C TRP A 86 2.84 0.13 11.74
N SER A 87 3.47 -1.03 11.67
CA SER A 87 4.51 -1.43 12.64
C SER A 87 5.71 -0.49 12.67
N ILE A 88 6.03 0.14 11.55
CA ILE A 88 7.13 1.12 11.43
C ILE A 88 6.66 2.58 11.36
N GLY A 89 5.34 2.82 11.41
CA GLY A 89 4.78 4.16 11.25
C GLY A 89 4.87 4.69 9.81
N ALA A 90 4.96 3.80 8.81
CA ALA A 90 4.93 4.22 7.41
C ALA A 90 3.56 4.80 7.04
N PRO A 91 3.51 5.84 6.18
CA PRO A 91 2.24 6.43 5.76
C PRO A 91 1.44 5.51 4.86
N PHE A 92 2.10 4.62 4.12
CA PHE A 92 1.45 3.71 3.17
C PHE A 92 2.25 2.43 2.97
N SER A 93 1.60 1.44 2.39
CA SER A 93 2.22 0.24 1.86
C SER A 93 1.48 -0.25 0.61
N ILE A 94 2.13 -1.07 -0.19
CA ILE A 94 1.66 -1.49 -1.50
C ILE A 94 1.57 -3.00 -1.55
N VAL A 95 0.51 -3.52 -2.13
CA VAL A 95 0.42 -4.92 -2.53
C VAL A 95 0.11 -5.02 -4.02
N THR A 96 0.76 -5.94 -4.70
CA THR A 96 0.55 -6.16 -6.13
C THR A 96 0.73 -7.62 -6.51
N ASN A 97 -0.03 -8.06 -7.51
CA ASN A 97 0.18 -9.29 -8.25
C ASN A 97 0.46 -8.99 -9.74
N PHE A 98 0.84 -7.77 -10.07
CA PHE A 98 1.02 -7.19 -11.39
C PHE A 98 -0.27 -6.95 -12.19
N LYS A 99 -1.28 -7.78 -12.07
CA LYS A 99 -2.61 -7.53 -12.65
C LYS A 99 -3.39 -6.47 -11.88
N GLU A 100 -3.15 -6.42 -10.59
CA GLU A 100 -3.78 -5.55 -9.62
C GLU A 100 -2.71 -4.91 -8.74
N LEU A 101 -2.94 -3.67 -8.37
CA LEU A 101 -2.11 -2.94 -7.42
C LEU A 101 -3.03 -2.20 -6.44
N ALA A 102 -2.79 -2.36 -5.17
CA ALA A 102 -3.49 -1.61 -4.13
C ALA A 102 -2.49 -0.89 -3.22
N ILE A 103 -2.80 0.36 -2.90
CA ILE A 103 -2.06 1.22 -1.97
C ILE A 103 -2.95 1.46 -0.77
N TYR A 104 -2.43 1.18 0.41
CA TYR A 104 -3.15 1.30 1.67
C TYR A 104 -2.57 2.37 2.57
N ASP A 105 -3.45 3.12 3.23
CA ASP A 105 -3.09 3.97 4.37
C ASP A 105 -2.74 3.07 5.57
N CYS A 106 -1.54 3.25 6.09
CA CYS A 106 -1.04 2.48 7.23
C CYS A 106 -1.04 3.29 8.54
N SER A 107 -1.59 4.50 8.54
CA SER A 107 -1.69 5.34 9.74
C SER A 107 -2.63 4.77 10.80
N PRO A 108 -3.84 4.26 10.45
CA PRO A 108 -4.71 3.65 11.44
C PRO A 108 -4.29 2.23 11.77
N SER A 109 -4.44 1.85 13.04
CA SER A 109 -4.19 0.46 13.49
C SER A 109 -5.00 -0.53 12.65
N PRO A 110 -4.37 -1.55 12.06
CA PRO A 110 -5.08 -2.55 11.30
C PRO A 110 -5.98 -3.42 12.17
N ASP A 111 -7.12 -3.82 11.61
CA ASP A 111 -8.05 -4.79 12.21
C ASP A 111 -8.34 -5.87 11.16
N VAL A 112 -8.21 -7.13 11.53
CA VAL A 112 -8.44 -8.30 10.67
C VAL A 112 -9.92 -8.48 10.28
N ASN A 113 -10.83 -7.88 11.05
CA ASN A 113 -12.28 -8.00 10.82
C ASN A 113 -12.84 -7.00 9.82
N VAL A 114 -12.06 -5.97 9.46
CA VAL A 114 -12.52 -4.95 8.51
C VAL A 114 -12.40 -5.42 7.06
N SER A 115 -13.18 -4.79 6.20
CA SER A 115 -13.16 -5.04 4.75
C SER A 115 -11.77 -4.76 4.15
N ALA A 116 -11.45 -5.46 3.05
CA ALA A 116 -10.26 -5.18 2.23
C ALA A 116 -10.24 -3.74 1.69
N HIS A 117 -11.41 -3.13 1.50
CA HIS A 117 -11.52 -1.74 1.04
C HIS A 117 -11.27 -0.70 2.12
N HIS A 118 -11.20 -1.12 3.39
CA HIS A 118 -10.90 -0.20 4.49
C HIS A 118 -9.47 0.33 4.37
N ALA A 119 -9.32 1.65 4.48
CA ALA A 119 -8.05 2.35 4.36
C ALA A 119 -7.34 2.19 3.00
N ILE A 120 -8.05 1.78 1.95
CA ILE A 120 -7.52 1.78 0.60
C ILE A 120 -7.39 3.22 0.10
N ILE A 121 -6.19 3.60 -0.37
CA ILE A 121 -5.93 4.92 -0.99
C ILE A 121 -6.26 4.84 -2.47
N ARG A 122 -5.79 3.79 -3.13
CA ARG A 122 -6.01 3.54 -4.55
C ARG A 122 -5.95 2.05 -4.84
N TYR A 123 -6.87 1.60 -5.67
CA TYR A 123 -6.82 0.29 -6.32
C TYR A 123 -6.82 0.50 -7.83
N LEU A 124 -5.94 -0.19 -8.53
CA LEU A 124 -5.79 -0.14 -9.97
C LEU A 124 -5.60 -1.54 -10.54
N THR A 125 -6.19 -1.79 -11.70
CA THR A 125 -5.84 -2.92 -12.56
C THR A 125 -4.78 -2.51 -13.57
N TYR A 126 -4.02 -3.47 -14.12
CA TYR A 126 -2.86 -3.18 -15.00
C TYR A 126 -3.19 -2.29 -16.21
N ASN A 127 -4.40 -2.41 -16.76
CA ASN A 127 -4.86 -1.60 -17.88
C ASN A 127 -5.12 -0.13 -17.50
N GLN A 128 -5.18 0.19 -16.21
CA GLN A 128 -5.35 1.54 -15.70
C GLN A 128 -4.01 2.20 -15.31
N PHE A 129 -2.90 1.48 -15.35
CA PHE A 129 -1.60 2.01 -14.90
C PHE A 129 -1.13 3.19 -15.74
N VAL A 130 -1.30 3.12 -17.06
CA VAL A 130 -0.90 4.19 -17.98
C VAL A 130 -1.70 5.46 -17.74
N ASP A 131 -3.02 5.34 -17.63
CA ASP A 131 -3.92 6.48 -17.39
C ASP A 131 -3.75 7.10 -15.99
N ASN A 132 -3.19 6.33 -15.05
CA ASN A 132 -2.92 6.78 -13.69
C ASN A 132 -1.41 6.96 -13.41
N PHE A 133 -0.58 7.06 -14.45
CA PHE A 133 0.86 7.12 -14.27
C PHE A 133 1.30 8.31 -13.42
N ASP A 134 0.75 9.50 -13.63
CA ASP A 134 1.05 10.70 -12.84
C ASP A 134 0.75 10.49 -11.34
N PHE A 135 -0.35 9.80 -11.03
CA PHE A 135 -0.66 9.44 -9.65
C PHE A 135 0.36 8.44 -9.12
N LEU A 136 0.67 7.37 -9.85
CA LEU A 136 1.64 6.36 -9.44
C LEU A 136 3.03 7.00 -9.25
N ASP A 137 3.45 7.87 -10.16
CA ASP A 137 4.71 8.60 -10.04
C ASP A 137 4.75 9.48 -8.78
N SER A 138 3.68 10.20 -8.51
CA SER A 138 3.59 11.05 -7.32
C SER A 138 3.74 10.28 -6.00
N VAL A 139 3.35 8.99 -5.99
CA VAL A 139 3.28 8.12 -4.81
C VAL A 139 4.49 7.19 -4.72
N LEU A 140 4.95 6.65 -5.85
CA LEU A 140 5.95 5.58 -5.90
C LEU A 140 7.35 6.09 -6.23
N TYR A 141 7.47 7.26 -6.90
CA TYR A 141 8.76 7.76 -7.31
C TYR A 141 9.65 8.02 -6.10
N ARG A 142 10.84 7.44 -6.11
CA ARG A 142 11.77 7.40 -4.97
C ARG A 142 12.01 8.77 -4.33
N ALA A 143 12.22 9.81 -5.14
CA ALA A 143 12.47 11.14 -4.61
C ALA A 143 11.25 11.70 -3.85
N ASN A 144 10.02 11.41 -4.30
CA ASN A 144 8.79 11.83 -3.63
C ASN A 144 8.61 11.07 -2.31
N VAL A 145 8.89 9.76 -2.30
CA VAL A 145 8.80 8.93 -1.08
C VAL A 145 9.79 9.41 -0.03
N ILE A 146 11.05 9.68 -0.42
CA ILE A 146 12.09 10.16 0.50
C ILE A 146 11.79 11.55 1.05
N SER A 147 11.30 12.46 0.20
CA SER A 147 11.04 13.84 0.61
C SER A 147 9.77 14.02 1.43
N ASN A 148 9.02 12.95 1.70
CA ASN A 148 7.69 13.01 2.31
C ASN A 148 6.69 13.90 1.54
N ASN A 149 6.97 14.23 0.27
CA ASN A 149 6.08 14.99 -0.62
C ASN A 149 4.92 14.17 -1.17
N ILE A 150 4.59 13.08 -0.52
CA ILE A 150 3.49 12.21 -0.90
C ILE A 150 2.17 12.92 -0.58
N LYS A 151 1.56 13.50 -1.59
CA LYS A 151 0.38 14.35 -1.48
C LYS A 151 -0.95 13.62 -1.21
N PHE A 152 -0.92 12.32 -0.94
CA PHE A 152 -2.15 11.64 -0.53
C PHE A 152 -2.29 11.45 0.97
N VAL A 153 -1.44 12.10 1.74
CA VAL A 153 -1.79 12.33 3.14
C VAL A 153 -3.15 13.01 3.10
N ALA A 154 -4.19 12.25 3.45
CA ALA A 154 -5.49 12.85 3.68
C ALA A 154 -5.25 14.10 4.54
N PRO A 155 -5.82 15.26 4.17
CA PRO A 155 -5.57 16.48 4.92
C PRO A 155 -5.76 16.13 6.39
N LYS A 156 -4.77 16.47 7.22
CA LYS A 156 -4.87 16.31 8.66
C LYS A 156 -6.17 16.97 9.09
N GLY A 157 -7.16 16.17 9.47
CA GLY A 157 -8.45 16.70 9.88
C GLY A 157 -9.69 16.08 9.26
N ASN A 158 -9.59 15.28 8.20
CA ASN A 158 -10.76 14.54 7.74
C ASN A 158 -11.01 13.39 8.69
N THR A 159 -11.95 13.57 9.59
CA THR A 159 -12.46 12.54 10.47
C THR A 159 -13.07 11.40 9.64
N LEU A 160 -13.17 10.21 10.23
CA LEU A 160 -13.86 9.06 9.61
C LEU A 160 -15.24 9.47 9.07
N ASP A 161 -15.91 10.38 9.76
CA ASP A 161 -17.23 10.93 9.42
C ASP A 161 -17.22 11.74 8.12
N GLU A 162 -16.20 12.53 7.84
CA GLU A 162 -16.14 13.33 6.60
C GLU A 162 -15.85 12.46 5.37
N ARG A 163 -14.97 11.44 5.52
CA ARG A 163 -14.74 10.43 4.46
C ARG A 163 -16.00 9.62 4.18
N PHE A 164 -16.72 9.24 5.22
CA PHE A 164 -17.97 8.50 5.13
C PHE A 164 -19.08 9.36 4.50
N ALA A 165 -19.21 10.62 4.90
CA ALA A 165 -20.15 11.56 4.32
C ALA A 165 -19.89 11.83 2.83
N LYS A 166 -18.61 11.95 2.43
CA LYS A 166 -18.22 12.10 1.02
C LYS A 166 -18.56 10.86 0.21
N MET A 167 -18.23 9.67 0.73
CA MET A 167 -18.56 8.38 0.08
C MET A 167 -20.08 8.21 -0.07
N LEU A 168 -20.87 8.50 0.96
CA LEU A 168 -22.33 8.48 0.90
C LEU A 168 -22.89 9.49 -0.12
N GLY A 169 -22.28 10.67 -0.22
CA GLY A 169 -22.64 11.68 -1.21
C GLY A 169 -22.41 11.20 -2.65
N GLU A 170 -21.33 10.50 -2.90
CA GLU A 170 -21.00 9.91 -4.21
C GLU A 170 -21.95 8.73 -4.54
N VAL A 171 -22.22 7.84 -3.59
CA VAL A 171 -23.16 6.74 -3.76
C VAL A 171 -24.57 7.29 -4.06
N ARG A 172 -25.05 8.32 -3.34
CA ARG A 172 -26.32 8.98 -3.63
C ARG A 172 -26.39 9.57 -5.03
N LYS A 173 -25.34 10.27 -5.48
CA LYS A 173 -25.26 10.82 -6.85
C LYS A 173 -25.30 9.74 -7.92
N ASN A 174 -24.62 8.61 -7.68
CA ASN A 174 -24.60 7.51 -8.63
C ASN A 174 -25.94 6.77 -8.68
N LEU A 175 -26.59 6.58 -7.55
CA LEU A 175 -27.95 6.01 -7.49
C LEU A 175 -28.96 6.93 -8.18
N ALA A 176 -28.91 8.25 -7.94
CA ALA A 176 -29.80 9.21 -8.59
C ALA A 176 -29.63 9.21 -10.12
N LYS A 177 -28.41 9.00 -10.64
CA LYS A 177 -28.16 8.88 -12.09
C LYS A 177 -28.61 7.54 -12.70
N SER A 178 -28.81 6.50 -11.90
CA SER A 178 -29.25 5.19 -12.39
C SER A 178 -30.78 5.02 -12.41
N ILE A 179 -31.53 6.01 -11.89
CA ILE A 179 -32.99 5.99 -11.80
C ILE A 179 -33.64 6.91 -12.87
N TYR A 180 -32.84 7.70 -13.58
CA TYR A 180 -33.21 8.50 -14.74
C TYR A 180 -32.44 8.10 -15.99
#